data_f6b5df91c4693180168347c053bd728e
#
_entry.id   f6b5df91c4693180168347c053bd728e
#
_cell.length_a   1.000
_cell.length_b   1.000
_cell.length_c   1.000
_cell.angle_alpha   90.00
_cell.angle_beta   90.00
_cell.angle_gamma   90.00
#
_symmetry.space_group_name_H-M   'P 1'
#
loop_
_entity.id
_entity.type
_entity.pdbx_description
1 polymer ?
#
loop_
_entity_poly.entity_id
_entity_poly.type
_entity_poly.pdbx_seq_one_letter_code
_entity_poly.pdbx_strand_id
1 'polypeptide(L)'
;DPVDAEKMYANLMTDIGPETWSKKFQPSDFNKTENIGYLKWDREYQPGYMYRNLGNDKVYYNKQTKRLLQNYRSAYMQLAITYYMDYNREVNKKNNLDENKLTELRDKIISVLNKMGEKIPDSTIPIQSQELHYQVARIYGDLDDKISMREIMDKLISENTGRPLNRVEYANVYFKEFDEPEIALSILEDMRLQFQQIEGMVKTRGFSKNVTKNKWARWQKAYPEVISSLIYIYRLVPPVWKDTWTLII
;
A
#
# COMPACT_ATOMS: atom_id res chain seq x y z
N ASP A 1 14.73 -18.98 5.54
CA ASP A 1 15.27 -18.51 6.82
C ASP A 1 14.36 -17.43 7.37
N PRO A 2 14.03 -17.47 8.66
CA PRO A 2 13.25 -16.42 9.26
C PRO A 2 13.98 -15.07 9.14
N VAL A 3 13.24 -14.03 8.80
CA VAL A 3 13.77 -12.66 8.74
C VAL A 3 14.21 -12.27 10.15
N ASP A 4 15.47 -11.86 10.31
CA ASP A 4 15.93 -11.25 11.56
C ASP A 4 15.34 -9.84 11.65
N ALA A 5 14.14 -9.75 12.24
CA ALA A 5 13.37 -8.51 12.30
C ALA A 5 14.10 -7.40 13.08
N GLU A 6 14.88 -7.74 14.10
CA GLU A 6 15.61 -6.74 14.88
C GLU A 6 16.77 -6.13 14.09
N LYS A 7 17.57 -6.96 13.41
CA LYS A 7 18.62 -6.43 12.53
C LYS A 7 18.03 -5.65 11.35
N MET A 8 16.92 -6.13 10.80
CA MET A 8 16.26 -5.45 9.71
C MET A 8 15.70 -4.09 10.16
N TYR A 9 15.08 -4.04 11.34
CA TYR A 9 14.62 -2.82 11.96
C TYR A 9 15.77 -1.83 12.19
N ALA A 10 16.85 -2.28 12.83
CA ALA A 10 18.02 -1.45 13.06
C ALA A 10 18.59 -0.86 11.76
N ASN A 11 18.66 -1.65 10.68
CA ASN A 11 19.14 -1.16 9.38
C ASN A 11 18.20 -0.15 8.72
N LEU A 12 16.91 -0.44 8.68
CA LEU A 12 15.94 0.39 7.95
C LEU A 12 15.60 1.69 8.70
N MET A 13 15.62 1.65 10.03
CA MET A 13 15.22 2.79 10.85
C MET A 13 16.38 3.74 11.19
N THR A 14 17.64 3.32 10.99
CA THR A 14 18.81 4.14 11.25
C THR A 14 19.27 4.85 9.98
N ASP A 15 19.29 6.18 10.00
CA ASP A 15 19.89 7.00 8.95
C ASP A 15 21.38 7.19 9.23
N ILE A 16 22.21 6.91 8.27
CA ILE A 16 23.65 7.19 8.35
C ILE A 16 24.06 8.31 7.39
N GLY A 17 24.89 9.21 7.88
CA GLY A 17 25.45 10.29 7.07
C GLY A 17 26.60 9.81 6.16
N PRO A 18 27.03 10.68 5.20
CA PRO A 18 28.12 10.37 4.28
C PRO A 18 29.43 10.00 4.95
N GLU A 19 29.75 10.65 6.10
CA GLU A 19 30.97 10.36 6.85
C GLU A 19 30.97 8.96 7.47
N THR A 20 29.83 8.57 8.06
CA THR A 20 29.66 7.23 8.62
C THR A 20 29.70 6.19 7.53
N TRP A 21 29.07 6.45 6.38
CA TRP A 21 29.09 5.59 5.22
C TRP A 21 30.51 5.40 4.69
N SER A 22 31.29 6.49 4.54
CA SER A 22 32.68 6.42 4.06
C SER A 22 33.61 5.64 5.01
N LYS A 23 33.35 5.68 6.31
CA LYS A 23 34.07 4.86 7.28
C LYS A 23 33.66 3.40 7.22
N LYS A 24 32.39 3.11 6.88
CA LYS A 24 31.85 1.74 6.75
C LYS A 24 32.43 1.01 5.53
N PHE A 25 32.65 1.75 4.43
CA PHE A 25 33.16 1.22 3.16
C PHE A 25 34.43 2.00 2.74
N GLN A 26 35.61 1.59 3.22
CA GLN A 26 36.85 2.20 2.75
C GLN A 26 37.35 1.52 1.48
N PRO A 27 37.72 2.28 0.44
CA PRO A 27 38.24 1.71 -0.82
C PRO A 27 39.47 0.81 -0.65
N SER A 28 40.28 1.05 0.38
CA SER A 28 41.43 0.21 0.71
C SER A 28 41.08 -1.27 1.00
N ASP A 29 39.85 -1.53 1.40
CA ASP A 29 39.39 -2.88 1.71
C ASP A 29 39.09 -3.71 0.45
N PHE A 30 38.90 -3.04 -0.69
CA PHE A 30 38.64 -3.67 -1.99
C PHE A 30 39.93 -3.99 -2.77
N ASN A 31 41.06 -3.38 -2.42
CA ASN A 31 42.34 -3.54 -3.15
C ASN A 31 43.27 -4.62 -2.58
N LYS A 32 42.90 -5.32 -1.53
CA LYS A 32 43.66 -6.41 -1.02
C LYS A 32 43.36 -7.69 -1.80
N THR A 33 44.23 -8.11 -2.66
CA THR A 33 44.16 -9.31 -3.52
C THR A 33 43.91 -10.61 -2.73
N GLU A 34 44.13 -10.62 -1.43
CA GLU A 34 43.88 -11.74 -0.54
C GLU A 34 42.40 -11.97 -0.18
N ASN A 35 41.51 -11.03 -0.54
CA ASN A 35 40.07 -11.04 -0.18
C ASN A 35 39.13 -11.12 -1.38
N ILE A 36 39.58 -11.55 -2.55
CA ILE A 36 38.71 -11.79 -3.70
C ILE A 36 37.86 -13.04 -3.38
N GLY A 37 36.63 -12.79 -2.91
CA GLY A 37 35.63 -13.82 -2.67
C GLY A 37 34.98 -13.85 -1.29
N TYR A 38 35.62 -13.29 -0.29
CA TYR A 38 35.01 -13.17 1.04
C TYR A 38 35.31 -11.82 1.64
N LEU A 39 34.28 -10.95 1.67
CA LEU A 39 34.29 -9.78 2.53
C LEU A 39 34.32 -10.27 3.98
N LYS A 40 35.52 -10.40 4.55
CA LYS A 40 35.64 -10.55 6.00
C LYS A 40 35.22 -9.24 6.63
N TRP A 41 34.02 -9.23 7.16
CA TRP A 41 33.50 -8.16 7.98
C TRP A 41 34.12 -8.25 9.38
N ASP A 42 35.37 -7.96 9.50
CA ASP A 42 36.08 -7.89 10.80
C ASP A 42 35.75 -6.59 11.56
N ARG A 43 34.83 -5.81 11.02
CA ARG A 43 34.37 -4.56 11.64
C ARG A 43 33.07 -4.77 12.39
N GLU A 44 32.97 -4.09 13.51
CA GLU A 44 31.72 -4.01 14.25
C GLU A 44 30.57 -3.59 13.32
N TYR A 45 29.54 -4.42 13.30
CA TYR A 45 28.37 -4.18 12.45
C TYR A 45 27.68 -2.90 12.88
N GLN A 46 27.67 -1.91 12.00
CA GLN A 46 26.93 -0.67 12.18
C GLN A 46 25.66 -0.71 11.31
N PRO A 47 24.47 -0.72 11.94
CA PRO A 47 23.21 -0.70 11.20
C PRO A 47 23.01 0.65 10.52
N GLY A 48 22.18 0.66 9.47
CA GLY A 48 21.69 1.87 8.81
C GLY A 48 21.98 1.94 7.32
N TYR A 49 21.15 2.72 6.64
CA TYR A 49 21.27 3.04 5.22
C TYR A 49 21.41 4.55 5.01
N MET A 50 22.09 4.92 3.93
CA MET A 50 22.17 6.30 3.47
C MET A 50 21.13 6.54 2.37
N TYR A 51 20.04 7.21 2.72
CA TYR A 51 19.01 7.62 1.76
C TYR A 51 19.36 8.97 1.14
N ARG A 52 20.12 8.95 0.04
CA ARG A 52 20.59 10.17 -0.60
C ARG A 52 19.63 10.64 -1.69
N ASN A 53 19.07 11.83 -1.53
CA ASN A 53 18.25 12.54 -2.52
C ASN A 53 16.93 11.84 -2.93
N LEU A 54 16.50 10.75 -2.30
CA LEU A 54 15.30 10.02 -2.71
C LEU A 54 14.00 10.83 -2.56
N GLY A 55 13.97 11.81 -1.65
CA GLY A 55 12.87 12.76 -1.48
C GLY A 55 12.97 14.03 -2.32
N ASN A 56 13.98 14.17 -3.20
CA ASN A 56 14.16 15.34 -4.02
C ASN A 56 13.47 15.17 -5.37
N ASP A 57 12.38 15.91 -5.60
CA ASP A 57 11.59 15.90 -6.83
C ASP A 57 12.32 16.43 -8.06
N LYS A 58 13.42 17.20 -7.86
CA LYS A 58 14.29 17.71 -8.93
C LYS A 58 15.26 16.66 -9.46
N VAL A 59 15.40 15.53 -8.77
CA VAL A 59 16.27 14.44 -9.21
C VAL A 59 15.53 13.50 -10.14
N TYR A 60 16.01 13.36 -11.36
CA TYR A 60 15.46 12.40 -12.31
C TYR A 60 15.94 10.98 -11.99
N TYR A 61 14.99 10.08 -11.75
CA TYR A 61 15.25 8.64 -11.64
C TYR A 61 14.73 7.92 -12.89
N ASN A 62 15.63 7.24 -13.59
CA ASN A 62 15.24 6.41 -14.72
C ASN A 62 14.38 5.21 -14.26
N LYS A 63 13.71 4.56 -15.21
CA LYS A 63 12.79 3.45 -14.93
C LYS A 63 13.47 2.30 -14.17
N GLN A 64 14.73 2.00 -14.49
CA GLN A 64 15.45 0.91 -13.86
C GLN A 64 15.84 1.24 -12.41
N THR A 65 16.28 2.47 -12.15
CA THR A 65 16.54 2.95 -10.79
C THR A 65 15.26 2.92 -9.94
N LYS A 66 14.14 3.42 -10.47
CA LYS A 66 12.85 3.34 -9.77
C LYS A 66 12.46 1.90 -9.43
N ARG A 67 12.72 0.96 -10.36
CA ARG A 67 12.47 -0.47 -10.10
C ARG A 67 13.37 -1.04 -9.00
N LEU A 68 14.65 -0.70 -8.98
CA LEU A 68 15.57 -1.14 -7.93
C LEU A 68 15.17 -0.58 -6.55
N LEU A 69 14.72 0.67 -6.50
CA LEU A 69 14.26 1.30 -5.28
C LEU A 69 12.99 0.67 -4.69
N GLN A 70 12.19 -0.04 -5.51
CA GLN A 70 11.09 -0.84 -4.97
C GLN A 70 11.56 -1.97 -4.04
N ASN A 71 12.80 -2.46 -4.18
CA ASN A 71 13.34 -3.49 -3.29
C ASN A 71 13.47 -2.97 -1.85
N TYR A 72 13.85 -1.70 -1.66
CA TYR A 72 13.86 -1.08 -0.33
C TYR A 72 12.46 -0.99 0.26
N ARG A 73 11.50 -0.61 -0.57
CA ARG A 73 10.09 -0.56 -0.16
C ARG A 73 9.58 -1.94 0.25
N SER A 74 9.96 -2.97 -0.51
CA SER A 74 9.63 -4.37 -0.18
C SER A 74 10.26 -4.79 1.16
N ALA A 75 11.47 -4.32 1.48
CA ALA A 75 12.10 -4.59 2.76
C ALA A 75 11.32 -3.94 3.92
N TYR A 76 10.92 -2.67 3.81
CA TYR A 76 10.06 -2.02 4.80
C TYR A 76 8.74 -2.77 4.98
N MET A 77 8.10 -3.14 3.87
CA MET A 77 6.83 -3.89 3.92
C MET A 77 7.00 -5.27 4.57
N GLN A 78 8.07 -5.98 4.26
CA GLN A 78 8.36 -7.27 4.88
C GLN A 78 8.52 -7.13 6.41
N LEU A 79 9.21 -6.10 6.86
CA LEU A 79 9.37 -5.81 8.28
C LEU A 79 8.03 -5.44 8.94
N ALA A 80 7.26 -4.53 8.32
CA ALA A 80 5.95 -4.13 8.82
C ALA A 80 4.99 -5.34 8.91
N ILE A 81 4.96 -6.21 7.89
CA ILE A 81 4.14 -7.43 7.89
C ILE A 81 4.59 -8.40 8.98
N THR A 82 5.91 -8.54 9.23
CA THR A 82 6.40 -9.41 10.30
C THR A 82 5.87 -8.95 11.66
N TYR A 83 5.99 -7.66 11.98
CA TYR A 83 5.43 -7.10 13.22
C TYR A 83 3.90 -7.15 13.26
N TYR A 84 3.24 -6.95 12.11
CA TYR A 84 1.79 -7.05 12.02
C TYR A 84 1.29 -8.49 12.26
N MET A 85 2.03 -9.50 11.80
CA MET A 85 1.72 -10.89 12.13
C MET A 85 1.88 -11.18 13.63
N ASP A 86 2.89 -10.60 14.27
CA ASP A 86 3.10 -10.72 15.72
C ASP A 86 2.01 -9.97 16.50
N TYR A 87 1.61 -8.78 16.05
CA TYR A 87 0.48 -8.02 16.58
C TYR A 87 -0.82 -8.84 16.53
N ASN A 88 -1.16 -9.40 15.37
CA ASN A 88 -2.36 -10.23 15.22
C ASN A 88 -2.30 -11.50 16.09
N ARG A 89 -1.12 -12.06 16.27
CA ARG A 89 -0.92 -13.20 17.17
C ARG A 89 -1.19 -12.82 18.64
N GLU A 90 -0.77 -11.61 19.03
CA GLU A 90 -1.03 -11.09 20.38
C GLU A 90 -2.50 -10.79 20.59
N VAL A 91 -3.17 -10.08 19.65
CA VAL A 91 -4.63 -9.80 19.69
C VAL A 91 -5.46 -11.09 19.83
N ASN A 92 -5.05 -12.16 19.17
CA ASN A 92 -5.79 -13.43 19.19
C ASN A 92 -5.58 -14.26 20.48
N LYS A 93 -4.77 -13.82 21.44
CA LYS A 93 -4.61 -14.49 22.74
C LYS A 93 -5.81 -14.23 23.63
N LYS A 94 -6.71 -15.21 23.75
CA LYS A 94 -7.98 -15.10 24.50
C LYS A 94 -7.83 -14.82 26.00
N ASN A 95 -6.75 -15.24 26.67
CA ASN A 95 -6.63 -15.23 28.13
C ASN A 95 -5.39 -14.52 28.69
N ASN A 96 -4.50 -13.99 27.86
CA ASN A 96 -3.25 -13.35 28.30
C ASN A 96 -2.84 -12.26 27.30
N LEU A 97 -3.73 -11.30 27.09
CA LEU A 97 -3.47 -10.14 26.25
C LEU A 97 -2.45 -9.23 26.94
N ASP A 98 -1.33 -8.98 26.29
CA ASP A 98 -0.32 -8.02 26.77
C ASP A 98 -0.50 -6.70 26.02
N GLU A 99 -1.22 -5.77 26.68
CA GLU A 99 -1.53 -4.46 26.09
C GLU A 99 -0.26 -3.62 25.83
N ASN A 100 0.78 -3.74 26.67
CA ASN A 100 2.04 -3.03 26.46
C ASN A 100 2.73 -3.53 25.20
N LYS A 101 2.75 -4.85 25.01
CA LYS A 101 3.32 -5.45 23.82
C LYS A 101 2.52 -5.11 22.56
N LEU A 102 1.20 -5.05 22.64
CA LEU A 102 0.36 -4.59 21.53
C LEU A 102 0.69 -3.15 21.14
N THR A 103 0.79 -2.26 22.11
CA THR A 103 1.16 -0.87 21.88
C THR A 103 2.56 -0.77 21.26
N GLU A 104 3.54 -1.49 21.77
CA GLU A 104 4.89 -1.52 21.20
C GLU A 104 4.90 -1.99 19.74
N LEU A 105 4.20 -3.10 19.45
CA LEU A 105 4.12 -3.63 18.09
C LEU A 105 3.40 -2.67 17.15
N ARG A 106 2.29 -2.05 17.58
CA ARG A 106 1.57 -1.03 16.84
C ARG A 106 2.48 0.13 16.48
N ASP A 107 3.20 0.68 17.45
CA ASP A 107 4.09 1.82 17.25
C ASP A 107 5.27 1.47 16.32
N LYS A 108 5.81 0.27 16.43
CA LYS A 108 6.84 -0.24 15.50
C LYS A 108 6.32 -0.33 14.07
N ILE A 109 5.12 -0.87 13.86
CA ILE A 109 4.52 -0.99 12.51
C ILE A 109 4.32 0.40 11.91
N ILE A 110 3.68 1.30 12.64
CA ILE A 110 3.41 2.67 12.19
C ILE A 110 4.73 3.40 11.88
N SER A 111 5.72 3.29 12.76
CA SER A 111 7.04 3.91 12.55
C SER A 111 7.73 3.40 11.28
N VAL A 112 7.66 2.09 11.02
CA VAL A 112 8.25 1.48 9.82
C VAL A 112 7.55 1.97 8.55
N LEU A 113 6.22 2.02 8.55
CA LEU A 113 5.44 2.48 7.39
C LEU A 113 5.66 3.99 7.14
N ASN A 114 5.66 4.80 8.17
CA ASN A 114 5.95 6.24 8.07
C ASN A 114 7.36 6.50 7.56
N LYS A 115 8.37 5.76 8.07
CA LYS A 115 9.75 5.85 7.60
C LYS A 115 9.88 5.47 6.13
N MET A 116 9.16 4.44 5.69
CA MET A 116 9.09 4.05 4.28
C MET A 116 8.58 5.21 3.41
N GLY A 117 7.48 5.86 3.83
CA GLY A 117 6.91 7.01 3.10
C GLY A 117 7.84 8.22 3.08
N GLU A 118 8.51 8.51 4.20
CA GLU A 118 9.49 9.60 4.31
C GLU A 118 10.71 9.36 3.41
N LYS A 119 11.30 8.17 3.47
CA LYS A 119 12.57 7.89 2.77
C LYS A 119 12.40 7.55 1.31
N ILE A 120 11.25 6.99 0.93
CA ILE A 120 10.95 6.61 -0.45
C ILE A 120 9.56 7.19 -0.80
N PRO A 121 9.44 8.53 -0.88
CA PRO A 121 8.15 9.15 -1.10
C PRO A 121 7.57 8.76 -2.46
N ASP A 122 6.26 8.56 -2.46
CA ASP A 122 5.52 8.11 -3.63
C ASP A 122 5.46 9.18 -4.74
N SER A 123 5.66 10.44 -4.39
CA SER A 123 5.78 11.56 -5.34
C SER A 123 7.00 11.43 -6.25
N THR A 124 8.13 10.94 -5.74
CA THR A 124 9.37 10.77 -6.51
C THR A 124 9.55 9.35 -7.04
N ILE A 125 9.16 8.37 -6.27
CA ILE A 125 9.26 6.94 -6.57
C ILE A 125 7.88 6.30 -6.39
N PRO A 126 6.99 6.38 -7.39
CA PRO A 126 5.62 5.88 -7.27
C PRO A 126 5.57 4.39 -6.90
N ILE A 127 4.67 4.04 -5.99
CA ILE A 127 4.31 2.64 -5.76
C ILE A 127 3.65 2.11 -7.02
N GLN A 128 4.23 1.08 -7.63
CA GLN A 128 3.72 0.53 -8.88
C GLN A 128 2.51 -0.39 -8.70
N SER A 129 2.27 -0.87 -7.49
CA SER A 129 1.21 -1.81 -7.16
C SER A 129 0.12 -1.15 -6.33
N GLN A 130 -1.07 -0.98 -6.89
CA GLN A 130 -2.25 -0.54 -6.14
C GLN A 130 -2.63 -1.50 -5.02
N GLU A 131 -2.38 -2.79 -5.22
CA GLU A 131 -2.56 -3.81 -4.20
C GLU A 131 -1.71 -3.52 -2.98
N LEU A 132 -0.45 -3.13 -3.20
CA LEU A 132 0.45 -2.76 -2.10
C LEU A 132 -0.04 -1.50 -1.37
N HIS A 133 -0.49 -0.48 -2.09
CA HIS A 133 -1.10 0.71 -1.50
C HIS A 133 -2.29 0.34 -0.61
N TYR A 134 -3.19 -0.50 -1.13
CA TYR A 134 -4.36 -0.94 -0.39
C TYR A 134 -3.99 -1.77 0.84
N GLN A 135 -2.99 -2.66 0.74
CA GLN A 135 -2.49 -3.41 1.89
C GLN A 135 -1.94 -2.48 2.99
N VAL A 136 -1.20 -1.43 2.62
CA VAL A 136 -0.71 -0.43 3.58
C VAL A 136 -1.87 0.30 4.24
N ALA A 137 -2.88 0.73 3.47
CA ALA A 137 -4.08 1.37 4.02
C ALA A 137 -4.81 0.45 5.00
N ARG A 138 -4.95 -0.84 4.67
CA ARG A 138 -5.58 -1.83 5.55
C ARG A 138 -4.81 -2.01 6.87
N ILE A 139 -3.49 -2.07 6.82
CA ILE A 139 -2.66 -2.16 8.04
C ILE A 139 -2.90 -0.94 8.94
N TYR A 140 -2.90 0.28 8.39
CA TYR A 140 -3.22 1.48 9.18
C TYR A 140 -4.63 1.41 9.80
N GLY A 141 -5.62 0.95 9.04
CA GLY A 141 -6.99 0.77 9.54
C GLY A 141 -7.09 -0.24 10.68
N ASP A 142 -6.45 -1.39 10.53
CA ASP A 142 -6.43 -2.44 11.56
C ASP A 142 -5.67 -2.00 12.84
N LEU A 143 -4.81 -0.99 12.75
CA LEU A 143 -4.11 -0.34 13.85
C LEU A 143 -4.83 0.92 14.37
N ASP A 144 -6.05 1.19 13.90
CA ASP A 144 -6.87 2.37 14.25
C ASP A 144 -6.23 3.72 13.86
N ASP A 145 -5.34 3.73 12.86
CA ASP A 145 -4.83 4.96 12.24
C ASP A 145 -5.68 5.32 11.01
N LYS A 146 -6.89 5.81 11.28
CA LYS A 146 -7.88 6.19 10.26
C LYS A 146 -7.40 7.36 9.37
N ILE A 147 -6.50 8.20 9.86
CA ILE A 147 -5.98 9.36 9.12
C ILE A 147 -5.07 8.87 8.00
N SER A 148 -4.04 8.09 8.33
CA SER A 148 -3.12 7.54 7.34
C SER A 148 -3.83 6.59 6.35
N MET A 149 -4.77 5.79 6.84
CA MET A 149 -5.62 4.97 5.99
C MET A 149 -6.38 5.81 4.97
N ARG A 150 -6.99 6.93 5.41
CA ARG A 150 -7.79 7.83 4.59
C ARG A 150 -6.97 8.46 3.47
N GLU A 151 -5.81 9.00 3.78
CA GLU A 151 -4.92 9.63 2.79
C GLU A 151 -4.57 8.69 1.63
N ILE A 152 -4.29 7.42 1.96
CA ILE A 152 -3.98 6.41 0.94
C ILE A 152 -5.23 6.03 0.13
N MET A 153 -6.39 5.89 0.79
CA MET A 153 -7.63 5.54 0.12
C MET A 153 -8.10 6.64 -0.83
N ASP A 154 -8.03 7.91 -0.42
CA ASP A 154 -8.35 9.07 -1.27
C ASP A 154 -7.47 9.09 -2.53
N LYS A 155 -6.18 8.78 -2.38
CA LYS A 155 -5.26 8.65 -3.52
C LYS A 155 -5.65 7.50 -4.45
N LEU A 156 -5.93 6.31 -3.92
CA LEU A 156 -6.34 5.15 -4.71
C LEU A 156 -7.61 5.41 -5.54
N ILE A 157 -8.54 6.17 -5.00
CA ILE A 157 -9.77 6.55 -5.70
C ILE A 157 -9.49 7.61 -6.75
N SER A 158 -8.70 8.64 -6.41
CA SER A 158 -8.38 9.73 -7.34
C SER A 158 -7.66 9.25 -8.60
N GLU A 159 -6.81 8.25 -8.47
CA GLU A 159 -6.11 7.63 -9.61
C GLU A 159 -7.04 6.86 -10.54
N ASN A 160 -8.23 6.47 -10.09
CA ASN A 160 -9.29 5.76 -10.83
C ASN A 160 -8.75 4.59 -11.69
N THR A 161 -7.64 3.99 -11.24
CA THR A 161 -6.89 2.98 -11.97
C THR A 161 -7.04 1.67 -11.25
N GLY A 162 -7.50 0.67 -11.44
CA GLY A 162 -7.58 -0.55 -10.66
C GLY A 162 -8.42 -1.62 -11.32
N ARG A 163 -8.36 -2.79 -10.72
CA ARG A 163 -9.30 -3.84 -11.08
C ARG A 163 -10.67 -3.46 -10.54
N PRO A 164 -11.77 -3.70 -11.28
CA PRO A 164 -13.11 -3.34 -10.81
C PRO A 164 -13.44 -3.91 -9.42
N LEU A 165 -13.04 -5.14 -9.10
CA LEU A 165 -13.26 -5.72 -7.78
C LEU A 165 -12.60 -4.93 -6.65
N ASN A 166 -11.37 -4.44 -6.85
CA ASN A 166 -10.69 -3.64 -5.83
C ASN A 166 -11.46 -2.33 -5.56
N ARG A 167 -12.07 -1.72 -6.60
CA ARG A 167 -12.87 -0.50 -6.42
C ARG A 167 -14.15 -0.75 -5.62
N VAL A 168 -14.76 -1.93 -5.73
CA VAL A 168 -15.87 -2.33 -4.85
C VAL A 168 -15.40 -2.41 -3.39
N GLU A 169 -14.22 -2.98 -3.16
CA GLU A 169 -13.63 -3.05 -1.82
C GLU A 169 -13.35 -1.64 -1.28
N TYR A 170 -12.84 -0.72 -2.11
CA TYR A 170 -12.61 0.68 -1.70
C TYR A 170 -13.94 1.36 -1.30
N ALA A 171 -14.99 1.19 -2.07
CA ALA A 171 -16.30 1.71 -1.70
C ALA A 171 -16.80 1.15 -0.36
N ASN A 172 -16.60 -0.14 -0.12
CA ASN A 172 -16.95 -0.79 1.14
C ASN A 172 -16.13 -0.24 2.33
N VAL A 173 -14.87 0.14 2.12
CA VAL A 173 -14.04 0.80 3.15
C VAL A 173 -14.62 2.16 3.50
N TYR A 174 -15.00 2.99 2.53
CA TYR A 174 -15.63 4.29 2.82
C TYR A 174 -16.93 4.14 3.58
N PHE A 175 -17.73 3.16 3.23
CA PHE A 175 -18.98 2.90 3.92
C PHE A 175 -18.78 2.40 5.35
N LYS A 176 -17.88 1.43 5.56
CA LYS A 176 -17.76 0.71 6.84
C LYS A 176 -16.78 1.37 7.82
N GLU A 177 -15.65 1.89 7.30
CA GLU A 177 -14.57 2.38 8.14
C GLU A 177 -14.64 3.88 8.37
N PHE A 178 -15.16 4.64 7.39
CA PHE A 178 -15.26 6.09 7.47
C PHE A 178 -16.69 6.58 7.71
N ASP A 179 -17.70 5.72 7.65
CA ASP A 179 -19.11 6.06 7.75
C ASP A 179 -19.53 7.12 6.72
N GLU A 180 -19.05 6.95 5.47
CA GLU A 180 -19.28 7.87 4.35
C GLU A 180 -20.01 7.17 3.20
N PRO A 181 -21.31 6.93 3.36
CA PRO A 181 -22.10 6.24 2.35
C PRO A 181 -22.17 6.99 1.01
N GLU A 182 -22.08 8.33 1.02
CA GLU A 182 -22.15 9.14 -0.20
C GLU A 182 -20.96 8.86 -1.12
N ILE A 183 -19.76 8.79 -0.56
CA ILE A 183 -18.56 8.50 -1.34
C ILE A 183 -18.63 7.07 -1.86
N ALA A 184 -19.01 6.12 -1.00
CA ALA A 184 -19.19 4.73 -1.39
C ALA A 184 -20.19 4.58 -2.54
N LEU A 185 -21.35 5.22 -2.45
CA LEU A 185 -22.37 5.22 -3.50
C LEU A 185 -21.86 5.86 -4.79
N SER A 186 -21.16 7.01 -4.69
CA SER A 186 -20.59 7.69 -5.85
C SER A 186 -19.60 6.77 -6.62
N ILE A 187 -18.74 6.05 -5.91
CA ILE A 187 -17.80 5.10 -6.52
C ILE A 187 -18.54 3.96 -7.23
N LEU A 188 -19.55 3.38 -6.57
CA LEU A 188 -20.30 2.23 -7.11
C LEU A 188 -21.18 2.63 -8.28
N GLU A 189 -21.81 3.82 -8.26
CA GLU A 189 -22.60 4.34 -9.37
C GLU A 189 -21.74 4.66 -10.59
N ASP A 190 -20.56 5.29 -10.39
CA ASP A 190 -19.60 5.47 -11.47
C ASP A 190 -19.20 4.12 -12.10
N MET A 191 -18.98 3.11 -11.29
CA MET A 191 -18.68 1.75 -11.78
C MET A 191 -19.85 1.14 -12.55
N ARG A 192 -21.09 1.33 -12.09
CA ARG A 192 -22.30 0.87 -12.80
C ARG A 192 -22.40 1.50 -14.17
N LEU A 193 -22.21 2.82 -14.24
CA LEU A 193 -22.22 3.55 -15.51
C LEU A 193 -21.09 3.11 -16.46
N GLN A 194 -19.90 2.93 -15.94
CA GLN A 194 -18.76 2.42 -16.73
C GLN A 194 -19.03 1.02 -17.28
N PHE A 195 -19.65 0.14 -16.49
CA PHE A 195 -20.03 -1.20 -16.98
C PHE A 195 -21.03 -1.09 -18.14
N GLN A 196 -22.08 -0.30 -18.00
CA GLN A 196 -23.09 -0.11 -19.04
C GLN A 196 -22.47 0.45 -20.34
N GLN A 197 -21.55 1.40 -20.25
CA GLN A 197 -20.83 1.94 -21.41
C GLN A 197 -19.99 0.85 -22.09
N ILE A 198 -19.23 0.07 -21.32
CA ILE A 198 -18.40 -1.04 -21.83
C ILE A 198 -19.29 -2.10 -22.48
N GLU A 199 -20.39 -2.47 -21.85
CA GLU A 199 -21.35 -3.42 -22.38
C GLU A 199 -21.95 -2.93 -23.71
N GLY A 200 -22.36 -1.67 -23.77
CA GLY A 200 -22.86 -1.06 -25.00
C GLY A 200 -21.84 -1.09 -26.14
N MET A 201 -20.55 -0.78 -25.84
CA MET A 201 -19.47 -0.87 -26.83
C MET A 201 -19.26 -2.30 -27.31
N VAL A 202 -19.27 -3.28 -26.42
CA VAL A 202 -19.08 -4.70 -26.80
C VAL A 202 -20.24 -5.19 -27.67
N LYS A 203 -21.47 -4.83 -27.33
CA LYS A 203 -22.69 -5.21 -28.08
C LYS A 203 -22.72 -4.59 -29.49
N THR A 204 -22.29 -3.32 -29.61
CA THR A 204 -22.43 -2.58 -30.90
C THR A 204 -21.20 -2.71 -31.80
N ARG A 205 -19.98 -2.75 -31.25
CA ARG A 205 -18.72 -2.67 -31.99
C ARG A 205 -17.81 -3.87 -31.79
N GLY A 206 -18.16 -4.78 -30.87
CA GLY A 206 -17.31 -5.90 -30.49
C GLY A 206 -16.09 -5.48 -29.65
N PHE A 207 -15.10 -6.36 -29.56
CA PHE A 207 -13.89 -6.10 -28.80
C PHE A 207 -12.90 -5.19 -29.56
N SER A 208 -12.19 -4.35 -28.84
CA SER A 208 -11.23 -3.37 -29.37
C SER A 208 -9.98 -3.30 -28.49
N LYS A 209 -8.98 -2.49 -28.90
CA LYS A 209 -7.82 -2.20 -28.02
C LYS A 209 -8.21 -1.61 -26.67
N ASN A 210 -9.28 -0.82 -26.61
CA ASN A 210 -9.76 -0.17 -25.40
C ASN A 210 -10.65 -1.08 -24.55
N VAL A 211 -11.35 -2.02 -25.18
CA VAL A 211 -12.22 -3.00 -24.53
C VAL A 211 -11.83 -4.41 -24.98
N THR A 212 -10.83 -4.96 -24.32
CA THR A 212 -10.35 -6.33 -24.57
C THR A 212 -11.26 -7.37 -23.93
N LYS A 213 -11.22 -8.62 -24.42
CA LYS A 213 -11.93 -9.75 -23.81
C LYS A 213 -11.61 -9.89 -22.31
N ASN A 214 -10.33 -9.72 -21.93
CA ASN A 214 -9.90 -9.80 -20.52
C ASN A 214 -10.47 -8.65 -19.66
N LYS A 215 -10.52 -7.44 -20.23
CA LYS A 215 -11.14 -6.29 -19.52
C LYS A 215 -12.62 -6.54 -19.33
N TRP A 216 -13.32 -7.00 -20.34
CA TRP A 216 -14.73 -7.34 -20.28
C TRP A 216 -15.02 -8.43 -19.24
N ALA A 217 -14.28 -9.53 -19.26
CA ALA A 217 -14.44 -10.61 -18.29
C ALA A 217 -14.25 -10.14 -16.82
N ARG A 218 -13.29 -9.23 -16.58
CA ARG A 218 -13.09 -8.64 -15.23
C ARG A 218 -14.31 -7.81 -14.80
N TRP A 219 -14.89 -7.03 -15.70
CA TRP A 219 -16.08 -6.25 -15.42
C TRP A 219 -17.31 -7.13 -15.20
N GLN A 220 -17.52 -8.16 -16.01
CA GLN A 220 -18.61 -9.12 -15.82
C GLN A 220 -18.52 -9.81 -14.44
N LYS A 221 -17.31 -10.12 -13.99
CA LYS A 221 -17.09 -10.71 -12.67
C LYS A 221 -17.39 -9.72 -11.53
N ALA A 222 -17.06 -8.44 -11.71
CA ALA A 222 -17.22 -7.43 -10.67
C ALA A 222 -18.65 -6.87 -10.59
N TYR A 223 -19.38 -6.85 -11.69
CA TYR A 223 -20.67 -6.17 -11.76
C TYR A 223 -21.73 -6.68 -10.76
N PRO A 224 -21.90 -7.99 -10.52
CA PRO A 224 -22.80 -8.48 -9.47
C PRO A 224 -22.48 -7.93 -8.08
N GLU A 225 -21.18 -7.79 -7.76
CA GLU A 225 -20.72 -7.22 -6.48
C GLU A 225 -21.04 -5.72 -6.39
N VAL A 226 -20.90 -4.99 -7.51
CA VAL A 226 -21.28 -3.57 -7.57
C VAL A 226 -22.77 -3.41 -7.25
N ILE A 227 -23.64 -4.19 -7.89
CA ILE A 227 -25.08 -4.12 -7.69
C ILE A 227 -25.46 -4.56 -6.26
N SER A 228 -24.85 -5.63 -5.75
CA SER A 228 -25.09 -6.11 -4.41
C SER A 228 -24.71 -5.06 -3.36
N SER A 229 -23.56 -4.41 -3.53
CA SER A 229 -23.09 -3.36 -2.62
C SER A 229 -23.97 -2.10 -2.71
N LEU A 230 -24.39 -1.70 -3.91
CA LEU A 230 -25.35 -0.59 -4.08
C LEU A 230 -26.66 -0.87 -3.33
N ILE A 231 -27.29 -2.03 -3.56
CA ILE A 231 -28.53 -2.40 -2.89
C ILE A 231 -28.36 -2.44 -1.37
N TYR A 232 -27.23 -2.98 -0.89
CA TYR A 232 -26.94 -3.07 0.52
C TYR A 232 -26.85 -1.68 1.17
N ILE A 233 -26.05 -0.78 0.58
CA ILE A 233 -25.85 0.57 1.11
C ILE A 233 -27.17 1.37 1.04
N TYR A 234 -27.89 1.33 -0.09
CA TYR A 234 -29.19 2.03 -0.21
C TYR A 234 -30.24 1.60 0.81
N ARG A 235 -30.17 0.34 1.28
CA ARG A 235 -31.10 -0.13 2.32
C ARG A 235 -30.78 0.44 3.69
N LEU A 236 -29.52 0.72 3.96
CA LEU A 236 -29.03 1.17 5.27
C LEU A 236 -29.01 2.69 5.41
N VAL A 237 -28.93 3.42 4.29
CA VAL A 237 -28.94 4.89 4.28
C VAL A 237 -30.34 5.42 4.61
N PRO A 238 -30.48 6.43 5.51
CA PRO A 238 -31.74 7.03 5.86
C PRO A 238 -32.54 7.58 4.65
N PRO A 239 -33.87 7.66 4.72
CA PRO A 239 -34.72 8.12 3.61
C PRO A 239 -34.40 9.50 3.04
N VAL A 240 -33.85 10.40 3.85
CA VAL A 240 -33.43 11.76 3.44
C VAL A 240 -32.41 11.72 2.29
N TRP A 241 -31.61 10.69 2.19
CA TRP A 241 -30.64 10.50 1.11
C TRP A 241 -31.26 9.85 -0.14
N LYS A 242 -32.43 9.19 0.00
CA LYS A 242 -33.12 8.52 -1.11
C LYS A 242 -33.75 9.49 -2.09
N ASP A 243 -34.20 10.67 -1.61
CA ASP A 243 -34.90 11.65 -2.44
C ASP A 243 -33.95 12.35 -3.44
N THR A 244 -32.66 12.41 -3.13
CA THR A 244 -31.66 13.00 -4.04
C THR A 244 -31.29 12.07 -5.21
N TRP A 245 -31.53 10.76 -5.09
CA TRP A 245 -31.07 9.75 -6.03
C TRP A 245 -32.20 9.03 -6.80
N THR A 246 -33.46 9.21 -6.39
CA THR A 246 -34.64 8.61 -7.06
C THR A 246 -34.88 9.14 -8.47
N LEU A 247 -34.12 10.17 -8.90
CA LEU A 247 -34.17 10.71 -10.27
C LEU A 247 -33.28 9.95 -11.28
N ILE A 248 -32.60 8.86 -10.88
CA ILE A 248 -31.58 8.17 -11.70
C ILE A 248 -31.95 6.70 -11.99
N ILE A 249 -33.05 6.20 -11.43
CA ILE A 249 -33.63 4.90 -11.78
C ILE A 249 -34.78 5.10 -12.75
#